data_dca91c47ad403ac86322168d33edd920
#
_entry.id   dca91c47ad403ac86322168d33edd920
#
_cell.length_a   1.000
_cell.length_b   1.000
_cell.length_c   1.000
_cell.angle_alpha   90.00
_cell.angle_beta   90.00
_cell.angle_gamma   90.00
#
_symmetry.space_group_name_H-M   'P 1'
#
loop_
_entity.id
_entity.type
_entity.pdbx_description
1 polymer ?
#
loop_
_entity_poly.entity_id
_entity_poly.type
_entity_poly.pdbx_seq_one_letter_code
_entity_poly.pdbx_strand_id
1 'polypeptide(L)'
;ARLEPFDSYWQAPKDVEGGFKAFTAYYKANYLPHLPEDREARILVVSCGPGYLLNALAEAGYRNVVGIDSDPSKAAVGQKRGLACEVAEAFPYLEHHRGEYDVIIPEQELNHLTIDETIEFLRLCHDALKPGGRVIVYAMNGANPFVGSENLSHNIDHFYNVTEYSLTQLLQLGGFTDVRPFALKLYVFWKNPLNYVGLAVTSLLELAMRAIFMLYGKKVRVLSKKVGAVARKGA
;
A
#
# COMPACT_ATOMS: atom_id res chain seq x y z
N ALA A 1 5.95 -16.27 -13.41
CA ALA A 1 5.06 -15.13 -13.44
C ALA A 1 5.88 -13.86 -13.37
N ARG A 2 5.63 -12.90 -14.21
CA ARG A 2 6.29 -11.61 -14.15
C ARG A 2 5.49 -10.72 -13.24
N LEU A 3 6.12 -10.32 -12.18
CA LEU A 3 5.57 -9.37 -11.26
C LEU A 3 6.09 -7.96 -11.43
N GLU A 4 6.93 -7.79 -12.40
CA GLU A 4 7.37 -6.46 -12.73
C GLU A 4 6.29 -5.82 -13.58
N PRO A 5 5.34 -5.24 -12.90
CA PRO A 5 4.25 -4.71 -13.60
C PRO A 5 4.63 -3.34 -14.08
N PHE A 6 4.66 -3.12 -15.33
CA PHE A 6 3.95 -1.99 -15.86
C PHE A 6 4.42 -0.62 -15.39
N ASP A 7 5.51 -0.57 -14.64
CA ASP A 7 6.22 0.68 -14.34
C ASP A 7 6.56 1.47 -15.61
N SER A 8 6.61 0.78 -16.75
CA SER A 8 6.77 1.41 -18.06
C SER A 8 5.64 2.38 -18.43
N TYR A 9 4.44 2.22 -17.88
CA TYR A 9 3.31 3.13 -18.09
C TYR A 9 3.24 4.23 -17.03
N TRP A 10 3.93 4.06 -15.90
CA TRP A 10 4.01 5.06 -14.87
C TRP A 10 5.08 6.09 -15.21
N GLN A 11 4.65 7.31 -15.53
CA GLN A 11 5.58 8.43 -15.65
C GLN A 11 6.03 8.86 -14.26
N ALA A 12 7.34 8.90 -14.05
CA ALA A 12 7.90 9.49 -12.84
C ALA A 12 7.38 10.92 -12.66
N PRO A 13 7.05 11.36 -11.43
CA PRO A 13 6.66 12.73 -11.17
C PRO A 13 7.69 13.69 -11.76
N LYS A 14 7.23 14.72 -12.46
CA LYS A 14 8.12 15.76 -13.02
C LYS A 14 8.93 16.49 -11.93
N ASP A 15 8.40 16.52 -10.72
CA ASP A 15 9.01 17.09 -9.53
C ASP A 15 9.22 16.01 -8.47
N VAL A 16 10.35 15.31 -8.53
CA VAL A 16 10.74 14.27 -7.56
C VAL A 16 10.95 14.87 -6.17
N GLU A 17 11.53 16.06 -6.08
CA GLU A 17 11.78 16.74 -4.80
C GLU A 17 10.48 17.17 -4.13
N GLY A 18 9.56 17.77 -4.88
CA GLY A 18 8.21 18.06 -4.40
C GLY A 18 7.46 16.82 -3.95
N GLY A 19 7.70 15.68 -4.62
CA GLY A 19 7.16 14.38 -4.27
C GLY A 19 7.56 13.93 -2.86
N PHE A 20 8.83 14.02 -2.47
CA PHE A 20 9.28 13.67 -1.12
C PHE A 20 8.50 14.43 -0.05
N LYS A 21 8.31 15.72 -0.24
CA LYS A 21 7.57 16.57 0.70
C LYS A 21 6.08 16.26 0.75
N ALA A 22 5.46 16.05 -0.40
CA ALA A 22 4.03 15.79 -0.52
C ALA A 22 3.67 14.41 0.03
N PHE A 23 4.41 13.36 -0.35
CA PHE A 23 4.12 11.99 0.04
C PHE A 23 4.48 11.70 1.50
N THR A 24 5.48 12.35 2.10
CA THR A 24 5.80 12.14 3.52
C THR A 24 4.57 12.30 4.42
N ALA A 25 3.81 13.37 4.23
CA ALA A 25 2.62 13.60 5.05
C ALA A 25 1.51 12.56 4.79
N TYR A 26 1.35 12.12 3.52
CA TYR A 26 0.43 11.05 3.15
C TYR A 26 0.79 9.73 3.84
N TYR A 27 2.06 9.33 3.78
CA TYR A 27 2.53 8.10 4.41
C TYR A 27 2.43 8.16 5.93
N LYS A 28 2.79 9.29 6.53
CA LYS A 28 2.63 9.50 7.98
C LYS A 28 1.17 9.34 8.42
N ALA A 29 0.23 9.86 7.65
CA ALA A 29 -1.19 9.77 7.99
C ALA A 29 -1.80 8.38 7.81
N ASN A 30 -1.32 7.60 6.83
CA ASN A 30 -1.93 6.33 6.43
C ASN A 30 -1.18 5.09 6.91
N TYR A 31 0.13 5.14 7.10
CA TYR A 31 0.93 3.95 7.41
C TYR A 31 1.48 3.94 8.83
N LEU A 32 1.95 5.09 9.36
CA LEU A 32 2.51 5.13 10.71
C LEU A 32 1.59 4.60 11.82
N PRO A 33 0.26 4.85 11.80
CA PRO A 33 -0.63 4.32 12.83
C PRO A 33 -0.66 2.78 12.90
N HIS A 34 -0.18 2.11 11.86
CA HIS A 34 -0.21 0.66 11.73
C HIS A 34 1.15 0.01 11.98
N LEU A 35 2.19 0.81 12.17
CA LEU A 35 3.55 0.33 12.43
C LEU A 35 3.77 0.00 13.91
N PRO A 36 4.76 -0.86 14.23
CA PRO A 36 5.14 -1.08 15.62
C PRO A 36 5.76 0.19 16.24
N GLU A 37 5.67 0.32 17.56
CA GLU A 37 6.31 1.42 18.29
C GLU A 37 7.84 1.28 18.31
N ASP A 38 8.33 0.04 18.19
CA ASP A 38 9.75 -0.26 18.11
C ASP A 38 10.37 0.34 16.85
N ARG A 39 11.29 1.29 17.03
CA ARG A 39 12.00 1.98 15.94
C ARG A 39 13.15 1.16 15.36
N GLU A 40 13.52 0.06 16.01
CA GLU A 40 14.49 -0.92 15.50
C GLU A 40 13.82 -2.05 14.71
N ALA A 41 12.50 -2.04 14.57
CA ALA A 41 11.78 -3.01 13.74
C ALA A 41 12.35 -3.03 12.32
N ARG A 42 12.61 -4.24 11.80
CA ARG A 42 13.12 -4.43 10.44
C ARG A 42 11.96 -4.35 9.44
N ILE A 43 11.97 -3.33 8.59
CA ILE A 43 10.89 -3.01 7.66
C ILE A 43 11.38 -3.18 6.22
N LEU A 44 10.64 -3.94 5.43
CA LEU A 44 10.83 -4.03 3.97
C LEU A 44 9.73 -3.24 3.26
N VAL A 45 10.12 -2.39 2.33
CA VAL A 45 9.23 -1.73 1.38
C VAL A 45 9.45 -2.34 0.01
N VAL A 46 8.44 -3.01 -0.53
CA VAL A 46 8.50 -3.64 -1.86
C VAL A 46 7.97 -2.66 -2.90
N SER A 47 8.65 -2.56 -4.04
CA SER A 47 8.39 -1.55 -5.09
C SER A 47 8.47 -0.12 -4.54
N CYS A 48 9.60 0.17 -3.89
CA CYS A 48 9.80 1.40 -3.13
C CYS A 48 9.92 2.67 -3.99
N GLY A 49 10.02 2.53 -5.30
CA GLY A 49 10.17 3.64 -6.22
C GLY A 49 11.37 4.53 -5.87
N PRO A 50 11.22 5.87 -5.92
CA PRO A 50 12.27 6.80 -5.51
C PRO A 50 12.57 6.83 -4.00
N GLY A 51 11.86 6.02 -3.19
CA GLY A 51 12.06 5.95 -1.74
C GLY A 51 11.22 6.93 -0.93
N TYR A 52 10.08 7.38 -1.43
CA TYR A 52 9.21 8.32 -0.69
C TYR A 52 8.76 7.77 0.66
N LEU A 53 8.32 6.51 0.72
CA LEU A 53 7.92 5.87 1.97
C LEU A 53 9.13 5.65 2.88
N LEU A 54 10.28 5.25 2.33
CA LEU A 54 11.51 5.09 3.11
C LEU A 54 11.89 6.40 3.82
N ASN A 55 11.81 7.53 3.10
CA ASN A 55 12.06 8.86 3.66
C ASN A 55 11.08 9.17 4.81
N ALA A 56 9.80 8.88 4.62
CA ALA A 56 8.79 9.11 5.65
C ALA A 56 9.01 8.25 6.90
N LEU A 57 9.48 7.01 6.73
CA LEU A 57 9.83 6.10 7.82
C LEU A 57 11.10 6.56 8.54
N ALA A 58 12.13 6.97 7.81
CA ALA A 58 13.36 7.53 8.39
C ALA A 58 13.08 8.80 9.20
N GLU A 59 12.28 9.73 8.67
CA GLU A 59 11.84 10.93 9.41
C GLU A 59 11.00 10.59 10.65
N ALA A 60 10.32 9.43 10.67
CA ALA A 60 9.59 8.95 11.83
C ALA A 60 10.47 8.19 12.84
N GLY A 61 11.78 8.08 12.56
CA GLY A 61 12.77 7.49 13.45
C GLY A 61 13.01 5.99 13.30
N TYR A 62 12.44 5.34 12.27
CA TYR A 62 12.77 3.93 11.97
C TYR A 62 14.15 3.82 11.35
N ARG A 63 15.00 2.92 11.88
CA ARG A 63 16.42 2.82 11.54
C ARG A 63 16.73 1.67 10.60
N ASN A 64 15.95 0.59 10.65
CA ASN A 64 16.16 -0.64 9.91
C ASN A 64 15.14 -0.78 8.77
N VAL A 65 15.18 0.15 7.82
CA VAL A 65 14.26 0.18 6.67
C VAL A 65 15.04 -0.08 5.40
N VAL A 66 14.60 -1.07 4.62
CA VAL A 66 15.14 -1.39 3.29
C VAL A 66 14.01 -1.31 2.28
N GLY A 67 14.27 -0.72 1.14
CA GLY A 67 13.37 -0.72 -0.01
C GLY A 67 13.96 -1.48 -1.17
N ILE A 68 13.14 -2.21 -1.90
CA ILE A 68 13.52 -2.84 -3.16
C ILE A 68 12.66 -2.31 -4.30
N ASP A 69 13.27 -2.15 -5.47
CA ASP A 69 12.58 -1.78 -6.71
C ASP A 69 13.33 -2.40 -7.89
N SER A 70 12.61 -2.89 -8.89
CA SER A 70 13.23 -3.48 -10.08
C SER A 70 13.83 -2.43 -11.02
N ASP A 71 13.33 -1.19 -10.96
CA ASP A 71 13.83 -0.09 -11.78
C ASP A 71 15.06 0.57 -11.13
N PRO A 72 16.28 0.36 -11.71
CA PRO A 72 17.51 0.95 -11.18
C PRO A 72 17.49 2.48 -11.20
N SER A 73 16.74 3.10 -12.10
CA SER A 73 16.66 4.56 -12.19
C SER A 73 15.90 5.15 -11.01
N LYS A 74 14.86 4.47 -10.53
CA LYS A 74 14.09 4.85 -9.34
C LYS A 74 14.91 4.62 -8.08
N ALA A 75 15.47 3.43 -7.91
CA ALA A 75 16.32 3.10 -6.76
C ALA A 75 17.49 4.08 -6.60
N ALA A 76 18.13 4.49 -7.71
CA ALA A 76 19.22 5.46 -7.71
C ALA A 76 18.82 6.83 -7.11
N VAL A 77 17.57 7.25 -7.23
CA VAL A 77 17.09 8.49 -6.61
C VAL A 77 17.11 8.38 -5.08
N GLY A 78 16.59 7.29 -4.54
CA GLY A 78 16.63 7.02 -3.09
C GLY A 78 18.06 6.89 -2.56
N GLN A 79 18.92 6.15 -3.28
CA GLN A 79 20.33 5.98 -2.92
C GLN A 79 21.09 7.30 -2.84
N LYS A 80 20.87 8.23 -3.78
CA LYS A 80 21.47 9.58 -3.76
C LYS A 80 21.06 10.39 -2.53
N ARG A 81 19.92 10.05 -1.91
CA ARG A 81 19.44 10.65 -0.66
C ARG A 81 19.92 9.92 0.60
N GLY A 82 20.73 8.87 0.44
CA GLY A 82 21.20 8.05 1.56
C GLY A 82 20.16 7.05 2.08
N LEU A 83 19.09 6.78 1.31
CA LEU A 83 18.10 5.77 1.66
C LEU A 83 18.59 4.38 1.22
N ALA A 84 18.28 3.35 1.99
CA ALA A 84 18.61 1.96 1.66
C ALA A 84 17.65 1.41 0.60
N CYS A 85 17.88 1.80 -0.66
CA CYS A 85 17.17 1.29 -1.82
C CYS A 85 18.06 0.29 -2.56
N GLU A 86 17.55 -0.91 -2.81
CA GLU A 86 18.22 -1.98 -3.54
C GLU A 86 17.50 -2.24 -4.86
N VAL A 87 18.27 -2.58 -5.91
CA VAL A 87 17.70 -3.01 -7.19
C VAL A 87 17.44 -4.49 -7.13
N ALA A 88 16.18 -4.89 -7.04
CA ALA A 88 15.78 -6.29 -6.94
C ALA A 88 14.36 -6.52 -7.42
N GLU A 89 14.11 -7.69 -7.99
CA GLU A 89 12.75 -8.17 -8.28
C GLU A 89 12.10 -8.71 -7.01
N ALA A 90 10.82 -8.40 -6.81
CA ALA A 90 10.10 -8.68 -5.56
C ALA A 90 10.03 -10.17 -5.20
N PHE A 91 9.68 -11.03 -6.16
CA PHE A 91 9.47 -12.47 -5.89
C PHE A 91 10.77 -13.17 -5.52
N PRO A 92 11.84 -13.13 -6.33
CA PRO A 92 13.10 -13.74 -5.98
C PRO A 92 13.67 -13.19 -4.66
N TYR A 93 13.51 -11.89 -4.42
CA TYR A 93 13.99 -11.27 -3.19
C TYR A 93 13.28 -11.87 -1.96
N LEU A 94 11.96 -11.91 -1.98
CA LEU A 94 11.17 -12.45 -0.86
C LEU A 94 11.43 -13.95 -0.62
N GLU A 95 11.65 -14.73 -1.68
CA GLU A 95 12.00 -16.16 -1.59
C GLU A 95 13.31 -16.41 -0.80
N HIS A 96 14.27 -15.48 -0.92
CA HIS A 96 15.59 -15.62 -0.28
C HIS A 96 15.66 -15.02 1.14
N HIS A 97 14.67 -14.20 1.55
CA HIS A 97 14.71 -13.47 2.83
C HIS A 97 13.60 -13.92 3.78
N ARG A 98 13.54 -15.22 4.07
CA ARG A 98 12.50 -15.82 4.92
C ARG A 98 12.69 -15.52 6.39
N GLY A 99 11.62 -15.10 7.06
CA GLY A 99 11.62 -14.89 8.52
C GLY A 99 12.48 -13.72 9.00
N GLU A 100 12.71 -12.72 8.14
CA GLU A 100 13.64 -11.65 8.45
C GLU A 100 12.99 -10.35 8.88
N TYR A 101 11.75 -10.08 8.47
CA TYR A 101 11.12 -8.78 8.61
C TYR A 101 10.04 -8.76 9.69
N ASP A 102 9.97 -7.65 10.42
CA ASP A 102 8.89 -7.39 11.37
C ASP A 102 7.68 -6.78 10.65
N VAL A 103 7.94 -6.02 9.57
CA VAL A 103 6.90 -5.40 8.74
C VAL A 103 7.29 -5.49 7.27
N ILE A 104 6.33 -5.80 6.42
CA ILE A 104 6.46 -5.68 4.95
C ILE A 104 5.37 -4.75 4.44
N ILE A 105 5.75 -3.79 3.59
CA ILE A 105 4.84 -2.81 2.99
C ILE A 105 5.05 -2.83 1.47
N PRO A 106 4.20 -3.50 0.71
CA PRO A 106 4.17 -3.33 -0.73
C PRO A 106 3.63 -1.93 -1.08
N GLU A 107 4.43 -1.13 -1.77
CA GLU A 107 3.99 0.16 -2.31
C GLU A 107 3.32 0.03 -3.68
N GLN A 108 3.27 -1.18 -4.19
CA GLN A 108 2.55 -1.51 -5.39
C GLN A 108 1.09 -1.82 -5.10
N GLU A 109 0.21 -1.35 -5.96
CA GLU A 109 -1.20 -1.74 -5.92
C GLU A 109 -1.36 -3.21 -6.34
N LEU A 110 -2.01 -4.01 -5.50
CA LEU A 110 -2.14 -5.46 -5.74
C LEU A 110 -2.87 -5.81 -7.05
N ASN A 111 -3.71 -4.92 -7.55
CA ASN A 111 -4.50 -5.12 -8.76
C ASN A 111 -3.71 -5.08 -10.07
N HIS A 112 -2.41 -4.77 -10.04
CA HIS A 112 -1.51 -4.97 -11.18
C HIS A 112 -1.08 -6.43 -11.35
N LEU A 113 -1.36 -7.28 -10.38
CA LEU A 113 -1.13 -8.71 -10.40
C LEU A 113 -2.45 -9.42 -10.72
N THR A 114 -2.39 -10.58 -11.35
CA THR A 114 -3.53 -11.49 -11.38
C THR A 114 -3.86 -11.98 -9.96
N ILE A 115 -5.03 -12.55 -9.75
CA ILE A 115 -5.42 -13.08 -8.43
C ILE A 115 -4.45 -14.14 -7.94
N ASP A 116 -4.02 -15.07 -8.82
CA ASP A 116 -3.09 -16.13 -8.47
C ASP A 116 -1.70 -15.57 -8.11
N GLU A 117 -1.19 -14.62 -8.88
CA GLU A 117 0.05 -13.92 -8.58
C GLU A 117 -0.04 -13.12 -7.27
N THR A 118 -1.18 -12.50 -7.01
CA THR A 118 -1.41 -11.79 -5.74
C THR A 118 -1.35 -12.74 -4.54
N ILE A 119 -1.99 -13.91 -4.64
CA ILE A 119 -1.96 -14.91 -3.57
C ILE A 119 -0.54 -15.41 -3.36
N GLU A 120 0.20 -15.70 -4.43
CA GLU A 120 1.60 -16.13 -4.34
C GLU A 120 2.48 -15.06 -3.72
N PHE A 121 2.36 -13.81 -4.17
CA PHE A 121 3.06 -12.67 -3.60
C PHE A 121 2.80 -12.51 -2.10
N LEU A 122 1.54 -12.63 -1.68
CA LEU A 122 1.16 -12.55 -0.27
C LEU A 122 1.73 -13.71 0.56
N ARG A 123 1.82 -14.92 -0.02
CA ARG A 123 2.49 -16.08 0.63
C ARG A 123 3.98 -15.82 0.83
N LEU A 124 4.65 -15.27 -0.18
CA LEU A 124 6.06 -14.90 -0.06
C LEU A 124 6.27 -13.81 0.99
N CYS A 125 5.42 -12.79 1.03
CA CYS A 125 5.43 -11.80 2.11
C CYS A 125 5.23 -12.45 3.48
N HIS A 126 4.30 -13.40 3.59
CA HIS A 126 4.06 -14.14 4.82
C HIS A 126 5.30 -14.93 5.24
N ASP A 127 5.95 -15.63 4.31
CA ASP A 127 7.16 -16.41 4.59
C ASP A 127 8.34 -15.52 5.01
N ALA A 128 8.49 -14.36 4.38
CA ALA A 128 9.54 -13.40 4.68
C ALA A 128 9.37 -12.68 6.04
N LEU A 129 8.16 -12.66 6.57
CA LEU A 129 7.88 -12.10 7.90
C LEU A 129 8.32 -13.04 9.01
N LYS A 130 8.81 -12.45 10.11
CA LYS A 130 8.98 -13.13 11.40
C LYS A 130 7.65 -13.59 11.96
N PRO A 131 7.61 -14.61 12.86
CA PRO A 131 6.42 -14.91 13.65
C PRO A 131 5.89 -13.64 14.35
N GLY A 132 4.57 -13.40 14.26
CA GLY A 132 3.94 -12.19 14.79
C GLY A 132 4.16 -10.91 13.97
N GLY A 133 4.96 -10.96 12.90
CA GLY A 133 5.17 -9.88 11.96
C GLY A 133 3.90 -9.51 11.20
N ARG A 134 3.91 -8.38 10.51
CA ARG A 134 2.72 -7.86 9.82
C ARG A 134 3.00 -7.40 8.40
N VAL A 135 2.01 -7.54 7.55
CA VAL A 135 1.97 -6.89 6.24
C VAL A 135 0.99 -5.72 6.26
N ILE A 136 1.31 -4.65 5.56
CA ILE A 136 0.41 -3.50 5.33
C ILE A 136 0.26 -3.35 3.83
N VAL A 137 -0.92 -3.61 3.31
CA VAL A 137 -1.22 -3.57 1.88
C VAL A 137 -2.30 -2.56 1.56
N TYR A 138 -2.39 -2.14 0.32
CA TYR A 138 -3.51 -1.35 -0.17
C TYR A 138 -3.85 -1.72 -1.62
N ALA A 139 -5.06 -1.37 -2.03
CA ALA A 139 -5.51 -1.49 -3.42
C ALA A 139 -6.67 -0.52 -3.69
N MET A 140 -7.06 -0.40 -4.95
CA MET A 140 -8.22 0.37 -5.36
C MET A 140 -9.51 -0.26 -4.85
N ASN A 141 -10.40 0.59 -4.31
CA ASN A 141 -11.62 0.13 -3.65
C ASN A 141 -12.80 0.05 -4.63
N GLY A 142 -13.15 -1.16 -5.03
CA GLY A 142 -14.32 -1.44 -5.87
C GLY A 142 -15.68 -1.19 -5.18
N ALA A 143 -15.70 -1.03 -3.84
CA ALA A 143 -16.93 -0.69 -3.13
C ALA A 143 -17.32 0.78 -3.28
N ASN A 144 -16.41 1.66 -3.72
CA ASN A 144 -16.74 3.06 -4.01
C ASN A 144 -17.41 3.16 -5.40
N PRO A 145 -18.71 3.48 -5.48
CA PRO A 145 -19.44 3.47 -6.75
C PRO A 145 -19.03 4.57 -7.73
N PHE A 146 -18.37 5.63 -7.25
CA PHE A 146 -17.97 6.75 -8.10
C PHE A 146 -16.64 6.51 -8.82
N VAL A 147 -15.72 5.83 -8.15
CA VAL A 147 -14.35 5.64 -8.69
C VAL A 147 -13.99 4.18 -8.97
N GLY A 148 -14.81 3.23 -8.52
CA GLY A 148 -14.49 1.81 -8.66
C GLY A 148 -14.36 1.36 -10.12
N SER A 149 -15.32 1.72 -10.99
CA SER A 149 -15.28 1.38 -12.41
C SER A 149 -14.17 2.12 -13.15
N GLU A 150 -13.97 3.40 -12.84
CA GLU A 150 -12.91 4.20 -13.43
C GLU A 150 -11.54 3.66 -13.05
N ASN A 151 -11.32 3.34 -11.78
CA ASN A 151 -10.08 2.75 -11.32
C ASN A 151 -9.71 1.45 -12.05
N LEU A 152 -10.69 0.58 -12.30
CA LEU A 152 -10.45 -0.67 -13.03
C LEU A 152 -10.08 -0.43 -14.49
N SER A 153 -10.67 0.59 -15.11
CA SER A 153 -10.48 0.90 -16.52
C SER A 153 -9.40 1.94 -16.78
N HIS A 154 -8.80 2.50 -15.72
CA HIS A 154 -7.82 3.58 -15.82
C HIS A 154 -6.52 3.13 -16.50
N ASN A 155 -6.04 1.95 -16.16
CA ASN A 155 -4.88 1.33 -16.76
C ASN A 155 -5.25 -0.04 -17.35
N ILE A 156 -4.63 -0.39 -18.45
CA ILE A 156 -4.85 -1.68 -19.14
C ILE A 156 -4.32 -2.88 -18.34
N ASP A 157 -3.50 -2.63 -17.35
CA ASP A 157 -2.84 -3.59 -16.47
C ASP A 157 -3.52 -3.72 -15.11
N HIS A 158 -4.69 -3.13 -14.94
CA HIS A 158 -5.55 -3.38 -13.79
C HIS A 158 -6.42 -4.60 -14.03
N PHE A 159 -6.15 -5.69 -13.32
CA PHE A 159 -6.89 -6.94 -13.49
C PHE A 159 -8.18 -7.01 -12.68
N TYR A 160 -8.23 -6.37 -11.49
CA TYR A 160 -9.39 -6.38 -10.62
C TYR A 160 -9.38 -5.21 -9.63
N ASN A 161 -10.54 -4.97 -9.03
CA ASN A 161 -10.66 -4.14 -7.82
C ASN A 161 -10.94 -5.03 -6.62
N VAL A 162 -10.60 -4.54 -5.43
CA VAL A 162 -10.93 -5.21 -4.18
C VAL A 162 -11.94 -4.41 -3.37
N THR A 163 -12.59 -5.08 -2.45
CA THR A 163 -13.34 -4.49 -1.34
C THR A 163 -12.67 -4.88 -0.02
N GLU A 164 -13.13 -4.34 1.10
CA GLU A 164 -12.66 -4.79 2.41
C GLU A 164 -12.78 -6.31 2.61
N TYR A 165 -13.79 -6.92 1.98
CA TYR A 165 -14.05 -8.37 2.08
C TYR A 165 -13.08 -9.16 1.20
N SER A 166 -12.99 -8.84 -0.09
CA SER A 166 -12.10 -9.59 -0.99
C SER A 166 -10.62 -9.38 -0.66
N LEU A 167 -10.22 -8.20 -0.19
CA LEU A 167 -8.87 -7.97 0.33
C LEU A 167 -8.58 -8.85 1.56
N THR A 168 -9.57 -9.00 2.46
CA THR A 168 -9.45 -9.91 3.59
C THR A 168 -9.29 -11.36 3.13
N GLN A 169 -10.07 -11.80 2.15
CA GLN A 169 -9.96 -13.16 1.59
C GLN A 169 -8.59 -13.42 0.95
N LEU A 170 -8.07 -12.46 0.15
CA LEU A 170 -6.74 -12.57 -0.46
C LEU A 170 -5.64 -12.73 0.61
N LEU A 171 -5.68 -11.92 1.66
CA LEU A 171 -4.73 -12.00 2.77
C LEU A 171 -4.84 -13.34 3.51
N GLN A 172 -6.05 -13.84 3.75
CA GLN A 172 -6.25 -15.16 4.36
C GLN A 172 -5.73 -16.30 3.47
N LEU A 173 -5.93 -16.23 2.16
CA LEU A 173 -5.37 -17.19 1.19
C LEU A 173 -3.83 -17.10 1.13
N GLY A 174 -3.25 -15.92 1.40
CA GLY A 174 -1.82 -15.71 1.59
C GLY A 174 -1.28 -16.24 2.93
N GLY A 175 -2.12 -16.79 3.84
CA GLY A 175 -1.71 -17.35 5.12
C GLY A 175 -1.83 -16.38 6.32
N PHE A 176 -2.29 -15.17 6.10
CA PHE A 176 -2.39 -14.16 7.16
C PHE A 176 -3.61 -14.35 8.06
N THR A 177 -3.46 -13.95 9.30
CA THR A 177 -4.51 -13.90 10.32
C THR A 177 -4.72 -12.46 10.81
N ASP A 178 -5.71 -12.22 11.66
CA ASP A 178 -6.01 -10.89 12.25
C ASP A 178 -6.00 -9.77 11.21
N VAL A 179 -6.78 -9.95 10.14
CA VAL A 179 -6.86 -8.97 9.05
C VAL A 179 -7.77 -7.81 9.47
N ARG A 180 -7.23 -6.59 9.40
CA ARG A 180 -7.92 -5.35 9.79
C ARG A 180 -7.94 -4.36 8.62
N PRO A 181 -9.02 -4.31 7.84
CA PRO A 181 -9.17 -3.32 6.79
C PRO A 181 -9.28 -1.91 7.35
N PHE A 182 -8.75 -0.94 6.60
CA PHE A 182 -8.85 0.49 6.94
C PHE A 182 -9.03 1.36 5.69
N ALA A 183 -9.55 2.56 5.89
CA ALA A 183 -9.70 3.56 4.84
C ALA A 183 -8.41 4.37 4.68
N LEU A 184 -7.91 4.55 3.46
CA LEU A 184 -6.81 5.47 3.22
C LEU A 184 -7.34 6.91 3.07
N LYS A 185 -6.69 7.84 3.76
CA LYS A 185 -6.96 9.27 3.66
C LYS A 185 -6.27 9.83 2.41
N LEU A 186 -7.03 10.43 1.52
CA LEU A 186 -6.50 11.00 0.28
C LEU A 186 -5.96 12.42 0.45
N TYR A 187 -6.47 13.14 1.45
CA TYR A 187 -6.18 14.56 1.64
C TYR A 187 -5.17 14.76 2.76
N VAL A 188 -4.14 15.52 2.46
CA VAL A 188 -3.13 15.95 3.42
C VAL A 188 -3.29 17.45 3.61
N PHE A 189 -3.72 17.83 4.81
CA PHE A 189 -4.43 19.08 5.07
C PHE A 189 -3.58 20.31 5.30
N TRP A 190 -2.30 20.19 5.52
CA TRP A 190 -1.49 21.23 6.16
C TRP A 190 -1.37 22.56 5.43
N LYS A 191 -1.61 22.60 4.10
CA LYS A 191 -1.33 23.81 3.31
C LYS A 191 -2.40 24.25 2.32
N ASN A 192 -3.39 23.39 2.02
CA ASN A 192 -4.42 23.73 1.05
C ASN A 192 -5.82 23.64 1.69
N PRO A 193 -6.46 24.78 1.95
CA PRO A 193 -7.79 24.81 2.57
C PRO A 193 -8.88 24.09 1.74
N LEU A 194 -8.72 23.98 0.42
CA LEU A 194 -9.64 23.24 -0.44
C LEU A 194 -9.70 21.74 -0.08
N ASN A 195 -8.63 21.18 0.51
CA ASN A 195 -8.63 19.80 0.97
C ASN A 195 -9.65 19.56 2.10
N TYR A 196 -9.91 20.56 2.94
CA TYR A 196 -10.94 20.45 3.99
C TYR A 196 -12.36 20.45 3.39
N VAL A 197 -12.58 21.22 2.33
CA VAL A 197 -13.84 21.19 1.57
C VAL A 197 -13.99 19.81 0.92
N GLY A 198 -12.96 19.32 0.26
CA GLY A 198 -12.94 17.97 -0.33
C GLY A 198 -13.24 16.88 0.70
N LEU A 199 -12.65 16.96 1.90
CA LEU A 199 -12.93 16.03 3.00
C LEU A 199 -14.40 16.09 3.43
N ALA A 200 -14.95 17.29 3.63
CA ALA A 200 -16.33 17.45 4.06
C ALA A 200 -17.30 16.87 3.01
N VAL A 201 -17.10 17.19 1.74
CA VAL A 201 -17.92 16.70 0.64
C VAL A 201 -17.83 15.17 0.51
N THR A 202 -16.62 14.62 0.51
CA THR A 202 -16.45 13.16 0.40
C THR A 202 -17.01 12.43 1.61
N SER A 203 -16.91 12.99 2.82
CA SER A 203 -17.51 12.41 4.03
C SER A 203 -19.04 12.37 3.97
N LEU A 204 -19.67 13.41 3.46
CA LEU A 204 -21.11 13.43 3.23
C LEU A 204 -21.54 12.41 2.16
N LEU A 205 -20.78 12.31 1.07
CA LEU A 205 -21.03 11.30 0.04
C LEU A 205 -20.87 9.88 0.59
N GLU A 206 -19.84 9.62 1.39
CA GLU A 206 -19.66 8.32 2.04
C GLU A 206 -20.82 7.97 2.97
N LEU A 207 -21.32 8.94 3.73
CA LEU A 207 -22.50 8.73 4.59
C LEU A 207 -23.74 8.38 3.76
N ALA A 208 -24.00 9.11 2.67
CA ALA A 208 -25.10 8.83 1.76
C ALA A 208 -24.97 7.43 1.11
N MET A 209 -23.76 7.08 0.64
CA MET A 209 -23.50 5.76 0.10
C MET A 209 -23.74 4.63 1.11
N ARG A 210 -23.33 4.80 2.36
CA ARG A 210 -23.61 3.82 3.44
C ARG A 210 -25.10 3.61 3.64
N ALA A 211 -25.87 4.70 3.63
CA ALA A 211 -27.33 4.61 3.75
C ALA A 211 -27.93 3.83 2.56
N ILE A 212 -27.49 4.12 1.33
CA ILE A 212 -27.92 3.40 0.12
C ILE A 212 -27.55 1.92 0.23
N PHE A 213 -26.30 1.58 0.58
CA PHE A 213 -25.88 0.18 0.73
C PHE A 213 -26.72 -0.57 1.77
N MET A 214 -27.09 0.09 2.88
CA MET A 214 -27.98 -0.50 3.88
C MET A 214 -29.38 -0.82 3.32
N LEU A 215 -29.95 0.04 2.46
CA LEU A 215 -31.20 -0.24 1.77
C LEU A 215 -31.14 -1.48 0.88
N TYR A 216 -29.96 -1.78 0.32
CA TYR A 216 -29.70 -3.03 -0.42
C TYR A 216 -29.24 -4.20 0.46
N GLY A 217 -29.37 -4.09 1.79
CA GLY A 217 -28.97 -5.13 2.73
C GLY A 217 -27.46 -5.36 2.83
N LYS A 218 -26.63 -4.39 2.40
CA LYS A 218 -25.17 -4.48 2.44
C LYS A 218 -24.58 -3.62 3.54
N LYS A 219 -23.64 -4.17 4.30
CA LYS A 219 -22.80 -3.41 5.24
C LYS A 219 -21.43 -3.19 4.59
N VAL A 220 -21.14 -1.95 4.21
CA VAL A 220 -19.81 -1.55 3.69
C VAL A 220 -19.21 -0.54 4.66
N ARG A 221 -18.02 -0.84 5.17
CA ARG A 221 -17.34 0.01 6.16
C ARG A 221 -16.38 0.98 5.49
N VAL A 222 -15.65 0.51 4.48
CA VAL A 222 -14.63 1.28 3.78
C VAL A 222 -15.17 1.71 2.41
N LEU A 223 -15.40 3.01 2.25
CA LEU A 223 -15.91 3.64 1.02
C LEU A 223 -14.92 4.65 0.43
N SER A 224 -13.75 4.82 1.03
CA SER A 224 -12.67 5.65 0.49
C SER A 224 -12.20 5.14 -0.90
N LYS A 225 -11.53 6.00 -1.67
CA LYS A 225 -10.98 5.64 -3.00
C LYS A 225 -10.09 4.41 -2.95
N LYS A 226 -9.26 4.28 -1.91
CA LYS A 226 -8.38 3.12 -1.68
C LYS A 226 -8.75 2.45 -0.36
N VAL A 227 -8.66 1.13 -0.33
CA VAL A 227 -8.79 0.31 0.85
C VAL A 227 -7.43 -0.28 1.22
N GLY A 228 -7.04 -0.15 2.46
CA GLY A 228 -5.86 -0.82 3.01
C GLY A 228 -6.24 -1.93 3.96
N ALA A 229 -5.28 -2.78 4.28
CA ALA A 229 -5.40 -3.75 5.35
C ALA A 229 -4.06 -3.97 6.05
N VAL A 230 -4.12 -4.16 7.36
CA VAL A 230 -3.03 -4.72 8.14
C VAL A 230 -3.39 -6.17 8.45
N ALA A 231 -2.45 -7.08 8.22
CA ALA A 231 -2.65 -8.47 8.53
C ALA A 231 -1.39 -9.05 9.22
N ARG A 232 -1.56 -10.03 10.10
CA ARG A 232 -0.47 -10.60 10.88
C ARG A 232 -0.15 -12.02 10.43
N LYS A 233 1.14 -12.36 10.48
CA LYS A 233 1.60 -13.74 10.51
C LYS A 233 1.34 -14.30 11.91
N GLY A 234 0.75 -15.47 11.98
CA GLY A 234 0.59 -16.18 13.27
C GLY A 234 1.92 -16.34 14.02
N ALA A 235 1.84 -16.59 15.31
CA ALA A 235 3.00 -16.85 16.15
C ALA A 235 3.60 -18.22 15.86
#